data_16d98a12ed0b482448941b4ab7119bc2
#
_entry.id   16d98a12ed0b482448941b4ab7119bc2
#
_cell.length_a   1.000
_cell.length_b   1.000
_cell.length_c   1.000
_cell.angle_alpha   90.00
_cell.angle_beta   90.00
_cell.angle_gamma   90.00
#
_symmetry.space_group_name_H-M   'P 1'
#
loop_
_entity.id
_entity.type
_entity.pdbx_description
1 polymer ?
#
loop_
_entity_poly.entity_id
_entity_poly.type
_entity_poly.pdbx_seq_one_letter_code
_entity_poly.pdbx_strand_id
1 'polypeptide(L)'
;MKKISVGNKSRKRWILLISVIIPLAVFLAACSSTPAASIKEPTKALPPIDVQAEILKAPANVQAAYQFAITNPDALKNVPCYCGCGAVGHTSNYSCYVKEVKSSGEVVNDPHALYCYLCVQINEDTQKMTKEGKTPAEIRAAIDATYSQYGKSNMPPVK
;
A
#
# COMPACT_ATOMS: atom_id res chain seq x y z
N MET A 1 -15.49 12.45 56.81
CA MET A 1 -16.97 12.43 56.92
C MET A 1 -17.51 13.73 56.35
N LYS A 2 -18.12 13.70 55.17
CA LYS A 2 -19.16 14.67 54.77
C LYS A 2 -19.88 14.10 53.55
N LYS A 3 -21.07 13.57 53.80
CA LYS A 3 -22.07 13.21 52.79
C LYS A 3 -22.67 14.48 52.23
N ILE A 4 -22.84 14.57 50.92
CA ILE A 4 -23.75 15.55 50.29
C ILE A 4 -24.60 14.76 49.30
N SER A 5 -25.72 14.67 49.65
CA SER A 5 -27.12 14.53 49.36
C SER A 5 -27.51 14.76 47.91
N VAL A 6 -28.27 13.75 47.47
CA VAL A 6 -29.04 13.63 46.24
C VAL A 6 -30.13 14.74 46.22
N GLY A 7 -30.25 15.40 45.10
CA GLY A 7 -31.33 16.32 44.76
C GLY A 7 -32.06 15.85 43.50
N ASN A 8 -33.01 14.97 43.72
CA ASN A 8 -34.04 14.62 42.74
C ASN A 8 -35.05 15.75 42.66
N LYS A 9 -35.29 16.32 41.50
CA LYS A 9 -36.47 17.13 41.24
C LYS A 9 -37.09 16.79 39.89
N SER A 10 -37.97 15.85 39.99
CA SER A 10 -39.12 15.56 39.14
C SER A 10 -39.99 16.81 38.93
N ARG A 11 -40.75 16.77 37.85
CA ARG A 11 -42.05 17.41 37.52
C ARG A 11 -41.90 18.53 36.47
N LYS A 12 -42.74 18.68 35.53
CA LYS A 12 -44.09 18.20 35.18
C LYS A 12 -44.37 18.59 33.74
N ARG A 13 -44.95 17.65 33.01
CA ARG A 13 -46.18 17.80 32.22
C ARG A 13 -46.44 19.18 31.65
N TRP A 14 -46.30 19.33 30.34
CA TRP A 14 -47.25 20.14 29.57
C TRP A 14 -47.58 19.41 28.27
N ILE A 15 -48.75 18.80 28.27
CA ILE A 15 -49.47 18.31 27.11
C ILE A 15 -50.18 19.55 26.55
N LEU A 16 -49.90 19.95 25.36
CA LEU A 16 -50.79 20.75 24.54
C LEU A 16 -50.82 20.13 23.15
N LEU A 17 -51.97 19.50 22.94
CA LEU A 17 -52.47 19.02 21.66
C LEU A 17 -52.64 20.23 20.72
N ILE A 18 -51.90 20.28 19.63
CA ILE A 18 -52.31 21.02 18.44
C ILE A 18 -52.36 20.05 17.29
N SER A 19 -53.60 19.59 17.05
CA SER A 19 -54.00 18.90 15.85
C SER A 19 -53.95 19.87 14.69
N VAL A 20 -52.99 19.73 13.79
CA VAL A 20 -53.04 20.40 12.51
C VAL A 20 -53.01 19.28 11.45
N ILE A 21 -54.19 19.04 10.93
CA ILE A 21 -54.40 18.23 9.73
C ILE A 21 -53.81 18.97 8.55
N ILE A 22 -52.71 18.48 8.00
CA ILE A 22 -52.16 18.94 6.72
C ILE A 22 -52.44 17.86 5.70
N PRO A 23 -53.06 18.22 4.57
CA PRO A 23 -53.48 17.23 3.56
C PRO A 23 -52.27 16.58 2.86
N LEU A 24 -52.41 15.29 2.69
CA LEU A 24 -51.51 14.40 1.97
C LEU A 24 -51.46 14.81 0.48
N ALA A 25 -50.53 15.66 0.11
CA ALA A 25 -50.18 15.87 -1.28
C ALA A 25 -49.23 14.74 -1.73
N VAL A 26 -49.82 13.78 -2.43
CA VAL A 26 -49.08 12.71 -3.10
C VAL A 26 -48.31 13.35 -4.25
N PHE A 27 -47.03 13.71 -4.04
CA PHE A 27 -46.09 13.97 -5.11
C PHE A 27 -45.58 12.62 -5.65
N LEU A 28 -46.18 12.17 -6.73
CA LEU A 28 -45.55 11.18 -7.61
C LEU A 28 -44.32 11.81 -8.25
N ALA A 29 -43.20 11.70 -7.58
CA ALA A 29 -41.90 11.97 -8.19
C ALA A 29 -41.62 10.85 -9.19
N ALA A 30 -41.88 11.13 -10.46
CA ALA A 30 -41.42 10.30 -11.57
C ALA A 30 -39.89 10.26 -11.50
N CYS A 31 -39.33 9.13 -11.09
CA CYS A 31 -37.91 8.83 -11.26
C CYS A 31 -37.64 8.76 -12.79
N SER A 32 -37.30 9.89 -13.40
CA SER A 32 -36.61 9.90 -14.67
C SER A 32 -35.25 9.26 -14.48
N SER A 33 -35.15 7.98 -14.78
CA SER A 33 -33.89 7.30 -14.98
C SER A 33 -33.21 7.89 -16.21
N THR A 34 -32.39 8.90 -16.00
CA THR A 34 -31.46 9.39 -17.00
C THR A 34 -30.53 8.24 -17.33
N PRO A 35 -30.46 7.74 -18.57
CA PRO A 35 -29.48 6.74 -18.91
C PRO A 35 -28.10 7.36 -18.68
N ALA A 36 -27.32 6.76 -17.77
CA ALA A 36 -25.92 7.12 -17.58
C ALA A 36 -25.25 6.98 -18.94
N ALA A 37 -24.91 8.12 -19.54
CA ALA A 37 -24.10 8.15 -20.74
C ALA A 37 -22.78 7.46 -20.38
N SER A 38 -22.58 6.26 -20.91
CA SER A 38 -21.30 5.57 -20.84
C SER A 38 -20.28 6.44 -21.56
N ILE A 39 -19.54 7.22 -20.77
CA ILE A 39 -18.37 7.94 -21.27
C ILE A 39 -17.35 6.84 -21.59
N LYS A 40 -17.35 6.39 -22.83
CA LYS A 40 -16.20 5.69 -23.41
C LYS A 40 -15.11 6.73 -23.58
N GLU A 41 -14.39 6.99 -22.51
CA GLU A 41 -13.10 7.64 -22.64
C GLU A 41 -12.23 6.77 -23.54
N PRO A 42 -11.70 7.32 -24.64
CA PRO A 42 -10.72 6.59 -25.43
C PRO A 42 -9.47 6.48 -24.54
N THR A 43 -9.34 5.35 -23.85
CA THR A 43 -8.13 5.02 -23.10
C THR A 43 -7.04 4.83 -24.16
N LYS A 44 -6.43 5.93 -24.58
CA LYS A 44 -5.19 5.86 -25.33
C LYS A 44 -4.19 5.20 -24.39
N ALA A 45 -3.94 3.92 -24.61
CA ALA A 45 -2.94 3.18 -23.86
C ALA A 45 -1.64 4.00 -23.90
N LEU A 46 -1.14 4.36 -22.70
CA LEU A 46 0.15 5.01 -22.60
C LEU A 46 1.20 4.08 -23.25
N PRO A 47 2.18 4.62 -23.97
CA PRO A 47 3.24 3.80 -24.53
C PRO A 47 3.91 3.01 -23.40
N PRO A 48 4.36 1.77 -23.64
CA PRO A 48 5.06 0.99 -22.67
C PRO A 48 6.29 1.76 -22.18
N ILE A 49 6.46 1.80 -20.86
CA ILE A 49 7.61 2.48 -20.22
C ILE A 49 8.87 1.67 -20.53
N ASP A 50 9.89 2.32 -21.05
CA ASP A 50 11.23 1.74 -21.11
C ASP A 50 11.85 1.83 -19.70
N VAL A 51 11.67 0.77 -18.93
CA VAL A 51 12.11 0.69 -17.53
C VAL A 51 13.62 0.90 -17.42
N GLN A 52 14.42 0.37 -18.36
CA GLN A 52 15.87 0.55 -18.34
C GLN A 52 16.27 2.00 -18.55
N ALA A 53 15.63 2.70 -19.47
CA ALA A 53 15.88 4.14 -19.69
C ALA A 53 15.46 4.97 -18.46
N GLU A 54 14.40 4.60 -17.76
CA GLU A 54 13.99 5.29 -16.53
C GLU A 54 14.95 5.01 -15.36
N ILE A 55 15.46 3.79 -15.22
CA ILE A 55 16.49 3.47 -14.22
C ILE A 55 17.73 4.36 -14.42
N LEU A 56 18.18 4.54 -15.65
CA LEU A 56 19.36 5.37 -15.94
C LEU A 56 19.18 6.87 -15.61
N LYS A 57 17.93 7.34 -15.54
CA LYS A 57 17.59 8.73 -15.16
C LYS A 57 17.30 8.87 -13.65
N ALA A 58 17.09 7.76 -12.96
CA ALA A 58 16.73 7.75 -11.55
C ALA A 58 17.88 8.26 -10.66
N PRO A 59 17.59 8.67 -9.40
CA PRO A 59 18.63 9.00 -8.43
C PRO A 59 19.64 7.87 -8.24
N ALA A 60 20.89 8.22 -7.92
CA ALA A 60 21.98 7.26 -7.83
C ALA A 60 21.74 6.09 -6.89
N ASN A 61 21.06 6.33 -5.77
CA ASN A 61 20.69 5.28 -4.83
C ASN A 61 19.68 4.29 -5.41
N VAL A 62 18.72 4.75 -6.22
CA VAL A 62 17.75 3.89 -6.93
C VAL A 62 18.51 3.04 -7.96
N GLN A 63 19.40 3.63 -8.75
CA GLN A 63 20.23 2.89 -9.69
C GLN A 63 21.06 1.81 -8.99
N ALA A 64 21.70 2.17 -7.87
CA ALA A 64 22.49 1.25 -7.05
C ALA A 64 21.61 0.10 -6.48
N ALA A 65 20.36 0.38 -6.09
CA ALA A 65 19.45 -0.63 -5.60
C ALA A 65 19.06 -1.65 -6.69
N TYR A 66 18.81 -1.20 -7.93
CA TYR A 66 18.61 -2.09 -9.08
C TYR A 66 19.85 -2.95 -9.35
N GLN A 67 21.02 -2.32 -9.37
CA GLN A 67 22.27 -3.05 -9.58
C GLN A 67 22.51 -4.10 -8.51
N PHE A 68 22.26 -3.76 -7.24
CA PHE A 68 22.39 -4.71 -6.14
C PHE A 68 21.41 -5.89 -6.28
N ALA A 69 20.16 -5.62 -6.64
CA ALA A 69 19.17 -6.67 -6.85
C ALA A 69 19.59 -7.68 -7.93
N ILE A 70 20.19 -7.19 -9.03
CA ILE A 70 20.66 -8.04 -10.12
C ILE A 70 21.89 -8.88 -9.71
N THR A 71 22.81 -8.26 -8.97
CA THR A 71 24.09 -8.92 -8.61
C THR A 71 24.01 -9.75 -7.34
N ASN A 72 23.01 -9.52 -6.47
CA ASN A 72 22.81 -10.20 -5.19
C ASN A 72 21.37 -10.71 -5.01
N PRO A 73 20.84 -11.49 -5.94
CA PRO A 73 19.41 -11.87 -5.92
C PRO A 73 19.01 -12.59 -4.63
N ASP A 74 19.88 -13.44 -4.09
CA ASP A 74 19.56 -14.25 -2.91
C ASP A 74 19.47 -13.41 -1.64
N ALA A 75 20.22 -12.31 -1.55
CA ALA A 75 20.10 -11.38 -0.44
C ALA A 75 18.69 -10.78 -0.36
N LEU A 76 18.10 -10.39 -1.51
CA LEU A 76 16.80 -9.73 -1.54
C LEU A 76 15.60 -10.70 -1.68
N LYS A 77 15.82 -11.92 -2.16
CA LYS A 77 14.77 -12.95 -2.18
C LYS A 77 14.33 -13.37 -0.79
N ASN A 78 15.20 -13.24 0.21
CA ASN A 78 14.92 -13.57 1.60
C ASN A 78 14.40 -12.37 2.42
N VAL A 79 14.26 -11.22 1.79
CA VAL A 79 13.84 -9.97 2.45
C VAL A 79 12.46 -9.57 2.01
N PRO A 80 11.52 -9.30 2.93
CA PRO A 80 10.18 -8.85 2.60
C PRO A 80 10.14 -7.39 2.17
N CYS A 81 9.03 -7.01 1.56
CA CYS A 81 8.63 -5.63 1.39
C CYS A 81 7.32 -5.35 2.14
N TYR A 82 7.16 -4.12 2.62
CA TYR A 82 6.04 -3.67 3.45
C TYR A 82 5.24 -2.53 2.81
N CYS A 83 5.46 -2.26 1.52
CA CYS A 83 4.78 -1.20 0.77
C CYS A 83 3.41 -1.61 0.18
N GLY A 84 2.96 -2.84 0.44
CA GLY A 84 1.71 -3.36 -0.14
C GLY A 84 1.87 -4.01 -1.52
N CYS A 85 3.10 -4.10 -2.05
CA CYS A 85 3.38 -4.67 -3.37
C CYS A 85 3.01 -6.17 -3.51
N GLY A 86 2.72 -6.87 -2.42
CA GLY A 86 2.13 -8.22 -2.47
C GLY A 86 0.81 -8.26 -3.25
N ALA A 87 0.07 -7.15 -3.30
CA ALA A 87 -1.17 -7.05 -4.06
C ALA A 87 -0.96 -7.11 -5.60
N VAL A 88 0.24 -6.79 -6.07
CA VAL A 88 0.63 -6.91 -7.49
C VAL A 88 1.49 -8.14 -7.76
N GLY A 89 1.56 -9.07 -6.82
CA GLY A 89 2.22 -10.36 -6.99
C GLY A 89 3.69 -10.41 -6.58
N HIS A 90 4.24 -9.35 -5.97
CA HIS A 90 5.62 -9.38 -5.48
C HIS A 90 5.72 -10.27 -4.23
N THR A 91 6.66 -11.19 -4.23
CA THR A 91 6.86 -12.18 -3.17
C THR A 91 8.06 -11.90 -2.27
N SER A 92 8.85 -10.88 -2.57
CA SER A 92 10.00 -10.42 -1.78
C SER A 92 10.39 -9.01 -2.22
N ASN A 93 11.39 -8.41 -1.58
CA ASN A 93 11.96 -7.13 -2.03
C ASN A 93 12.63 -7.25 -3.41
N TYR A 94 13.18 -8.42 -3.74
CA TYR A 94 13.75 -8.72 -5.07
C TYR A 94 12.75 -8.46 -6.20
N SER A 95 11.50 -8.90 -6.04
CA SER A 95 10.46 -8.76 -7.06
C SER A 95 10.10 -7.29 -7.39
N CYS A 96 10.48 -6.34 -6.53
CA CYS A 96 10.28 -4.92 -6.80
C CYS A 96 11.25 -4.35 -7.84
N TYR A 97 12.32 -5.10 -8.17
CA TYR A 97 13.40 -4.71 -9.09
C TYR A 97 13.47 -5.60 -10.32
N VAL A 98 13.20 -6.89 -10.14
CA VAL A 98 13.34 -7.90 -11.19
C VAL A 98 12.02 -8.61 -11.38
N LYS A 99 11.46 -8.43 -12.58
CA LYS A 99 10.22 -9.06 -13.01
C LYS A 99 10.46 -10.52 -13.39
N GLU A 100 11.51 -10.76 -14.17
CA GLU A 100 11.91 -12.10 -14.58
C GLU A 100 13.39 -12.17 -14.99
N VAL A 101 13.95 -13.34 -14.99
CA VAL A 101 15.23 -13.64 -15.61
C VAL A 101 14.95 -14.67 -16.71
N LYS A 102 15.18 -14.29 -17.97
CA LYS A 102 14.94 -15.16 -19.13
C LYS A 102 15.91 -16.34 -19.14
N SER A 103 15.60 -17.37 -19.90
CA SER A 103 16.49 -18.52 -20.10
C SER A 103 17.85 -18.14 -20.70
N SER A 104 17.92 -17.04 -21.41
CA SER A 104 19.17 -16.44 -21.93
C SER A 104 20.06 -15.79 -20.85
N GLY A 105 19.56 -15.62 -19.62
CA GLY A 105 20.20 -14.84 -18.57
C GLY A 105 19.88 -13.33 -18.61
N GLU A 106 19.10 -12.88 -19.58
CA GLU A 106 18.65 -11.49 -19.66
C GLU A 106 17.69 -11.17 -18.50
N VAL A 107 17.95 -10.06 -17.80
CA VAL A 107 17.11 -9.58 -16.71
C VAL A 107 16.09 -8.59 -17.26
N VAL A 108 14.81 -8.85 -17.00
CA VAL A 108 13.71 -7.92 -17.24
C VAL A 108 13.41 -7.19 -15.93
N ASN A 109 13.65 -5.89 -15.90
CA ASN A 109 13.43 -5.08 -14.71
C ASN A 109 11.94 -4.85 -14.43
N ASP A 110 11.59 -4.82 -13.15
CA ASP A 110 10.28 -4.35 -12.68
C ASP A 110 10.35 -2.84 -12.37
N PRO A 111 9.37 -2.03 -12.78
CA PRO A 111 9.40 -0.59 -12.55
C PRO A 111 9.03 -0.18 -11.12
N HIS A 112 8.58 -1.08 -10.26
CA HIS A 112 7.99 -0.75 -8.98
C HIS A 112 8.93 0.07 -8.08
N ALA A 113 10.18 -0.33 -7.98
CA ALA A 113 11.15 0.34 -7.12
C ALA A 113 11.55 1.75 -7.62
N LEU A 114 11.32 2.10 -8.89
CA LEU A 114 11.50 3.48 -9.40
C LEU A 114 10.65 4.49 -8.64
N TYR A 115 9.48 4.06 -8.17
CA TYR A 115 8.47 4.93 -7.56
C TYR A 115 8.18 4.58 -6.09
N CYS A 116 8.92 3.64 -5.52
CA CYS A 116 8.68 3.17 -4.16
C CYS A 116 9.91 3.36 -3.27
N TYR A 117 9.94 4.49 -2.55
CA TYR A 117 11.02 4.79 -1.61
C TYR A 117 11.25 3.67 -0.57
N LEU A 118 10.18 3.07 -0.07
CA LEU A 118 10.28 2.01 0.94
C LEU A 118 11.00 0.77 0.41
N CYS A 119 10.79 0.41 -0.86
CA CYS A 119 11.53 -0.69 -1.49
C CYS A 119 13.03 -0.40 -1.53
N VAL A 120 13.40 0.85 -1.86
CA VAL A 120 14.79 1.29 -1.95
C VAL A 120 15.45 1.29 -0.58
N GLN A 121 14.80 1.83 0.46
CA GLN A 121 15.34 1.83 1.81
C GLN A 121 15.61 0.41 2.34
N ILE A 122 14.65 -0.52 2.16
CA ILE A 122 14.82 -1.92 2.54
C ILE A 122 16.03 -2.53 1.84
N ASN A 123 16.21 -2.22 0.56
CA ASN A 123 17.37 -2.69 -0.19
C ASN A 123 18.68 -2.10 0.35
N GLU A 124 18.73 -0.79 0.61
CA GLU A 124 19.91 -0.10 1.16
C GLU A 124 20.33 -0.69 2.52
N ASP A 125 19.37 -0.93 3.41
CA ASP A 125 19.63 -1.57 4.71
C ASP A 125 20.11 -3.01 4.53
N THR A 126 19.52 -3.74 3.58
CA THR A 126 19.99 -5.10 3.23
C THR A 126 21.41 -5.08 2.71
N GLN A 127 21.77 -4.14 1.81
CA GLN A 127 23.13 -3.97 1.33
C GLN A 127 24.11 -3.71 2.46
N LYS A 128 23.75 -2.81 3.36
CA LYS A 128 24.59 -2.46 4.53
C LYS A 128 24.83 -3.68 5.39
N MET A 129 23.79 -4.39 5.79
CA MET A 129 23.90 -5.58 6.66
C MET A 129 24.65 -6.73 5.97
N THR A 130 24.49 -6.88 4.65
CA THR A 130 25.26 -7.86 3.87
C THR A 130 26.76 -7.55 3.90
N LYS A 131 27.13 -6.26 3.74
CA LYS A 131 28.54 -5.81 3.84
C LYS A 131 29.11 -5.99 5.26
N GLU A 132 28.27 -5.91 6.28
CA GLU A 132 28.62 -6.16 7.68
C GLU A 132 28.75 -7.67 7.99
N GLY A 133 28.50 -8.54 7.03
CA GLY A 133 28.59 -10.00 7.19
C GLY A 133 27.44 -10.63 7.96
N LYS A 134 26.30 -9.93 8.08
CA LYS A 134 25.10 -10.49 8.72
C LYS A 134 24.54 -11.66 7.92
N THR A 135 24.06 -12.65 8.64
CA THR A 135 23.38 -13.80 8.04
C THR A 135 22.03 -13.40 7.44
N PRO A 136 21.49 -14.14 6.45
CA PRO A 136 20.17 -13.89 5.91
C PRO A 136 19.06 -13.85 6.97
N ALA A 137 19.15 -14.67 8.01
CA ALA A 137 18.18 -14.68 9.10
C ALA A 137 18.25 -13.40 9.96
N GLU A 138 19.45 -12.92 10.28
CA GLU A 138 19.65 -11.66 11.00
C GLU A 138 19.15 -10.46 10.19
N ILE A 139 19.45 -10.43 8.89
CA ILE A 139 18.97 -9.39 7.99
C ILE A 139 17.43 -9.41 7.94
N ARG A 140 16.82 -10.57 7.74
CA ARG A 140 15.38 -10.72 7.73
C ARG A 140 14.74 -10.21 9.02
N ALA A 141 15.26 -10.62 10.18
CA ALA A 141 14.74 -10.19 11.48
C ALA A 141 14.85 -8.68 11.69
N ALA A 142 15.96 -8.06 11.27
CA ALA A 142 16.16 -6.62 11.37
C ALA A 142 15.20 -5.83 10.45
N ILE A 143 14.99 -6.30 9.22
CA ILE A 143 14.03 -5.70 8.28
C ILE A 143 12.61 -5.84 8.80
N ASP A 144 12.20 -7.01 9.30
CA ASP A 144 10.88 -7.22 9.89
C ASP A 144 10.66 -6.28 11.08
N ALA A 145 11.64 -6.15 11.98
CA ALA A 145 11.55 -5.27 13.14
C ALA A 145 11.42 -3.78 12.76
N THR A 146 12.14 -3.35 11.73
CA THR A 146 12.16 -1.94 11.30
C THR A 146 10.94 -1.56 10.47
N TYR A 147 10.53 -2.43 9.55
CA TYR A 147 9.61 -2.06 8.47
C TYR A 147 8.18 -2.59 8.63
N SER A 148 7.91 -3.52 9.56
CA SER A 148 6.55 -4.06 9.77
C SER A 148 5.50 -3.02 10.17
N GLN A 149 5.91 -1.88 10.68
CA GLN A 149 5.03 -0.75 11.00
C GLN A 149 4.42 -0.07 9.77
N TYR A 150 5.01 -0.23 8.59
CA TYR A 150 4.54 0.43 7.36
C TYR A 150 3.44 -0.33 6.64
N GLY A 151 3.29 -1.62 6.90
CA GLY A 151 2.27 -2.42 6.27
C GLY A 151 2.45 -3.93 6.46
N LYS A 152 1.67 -4.68 5.70
CA LYS A 152 1.74 -6.14 5.73
C LYS A 152 2.92 -6.65 4.90
N SER A 153 3.67 -7.60 5.44
CA SER A 153 4.72 -8.31 4.71
C SER A 153 4.17 -8.99 3.46
N ASN A 154 4.90 -8.91 2.35
CA ASN A 154 4.63 -9.68 1.15
C ASN A 154 5.25 -11.10 1.18
N MET A 155 5.89 -11.45 2.28
CA MET A 155 6.43 -12.80 2.53
C MET A 155 5.73 -13.44 3.74
N PRO A 156 5.65 -14.78 3.80
CA PRO A 156 5.17 -15.46 4.99
C PRO A 156 6.09 -15.20 6.19
N PRO A 157 5.55 -15.26 7.43
CA PRO A 157 6.38 -15.15 8.63
C PRO A 157 7.43 -16.26 8.67
N VAL A 158 8.58 -15.96 9.26
CA VAL A 158 9.62 -16.97 9.55
C VAL A 158 9.05 -17.92 10.61
N LYS A 159 9.17 -19.23 10.34
CA LYS A 159 8.77 -20.27 11.31
C LYS A 159 9.84 -20.49 12.34
#